data_9cf69ce61bea698f90a47374a9f8774c
#
_entry.id   9cf69ce61bea698f90a47374a9f8774c
#
_cell.length_a   1.000
_cell.length_b   1.000
_cell.length_c   1.000
_cell.angle_alpha   90.00
_cell.angle_beta   90.00
_cell.angle_gamma   90.00
#
_symmetry.space_group_name_H-M   'P 1'
#
loop_
_entity.id
_entity.type
_entity.pdbx_description
1 polymer ?
#
loop_
_entity_poly.entity_id
_entity_poly.type
_entity_poly.pdbx_seq_one_letter_code
_entity_poly.pdbx_strand_id
1 'polypeptide(L)'
;IIKNPQEEANYISLIFLYSKNNEEAKAFETVQKLEKAIPNSEWAQVTLFKNYLDSNDAPKAIKAMNIVLASAKIDSKIKHRIVNEFLIFTDKNPQYSADLEKAVGYFDKDTAVDVAKEIGKFFHAKKQWDKAIHYYEKSVSKESVDVVETNLLLLQAHTEQKQFDIVAKKALVLIETFPTQPQFYYYTGLAYNQLQQFKKAKDLLEMGMDYVVENKELEINFNIQLGEAYNGLGDFKKKDLFFSKANQLLKEKK
;
A
#
# COMPACT_ATOMS: atom_id res chain seq x y z
N ILE A 1 -9.47 39.29 14.36
CA ILE A 1 -10.29 38.44 15.23
C ILE A 1 -11.22 39.27 16.14
N ILE A 2 -10.68 40.22 16.93
CA ILE A 2 -11.51 40.99 17.86
C ILE A 2 -12.67 41.74 17.19
N LYS A 3 -12.43 42.33 15.99
CA LYS A 3 -13.47 43.05 15.24
C LYS A 3 -14.47 42.13 14.51
N ASN A 4 -14.01 40.98 14.04
CA ASN A 4 -14.82 40.01 13.26
C ASN A 4 -14.54 38.60 13.77
N PRO A 5 -15.13 38.16 14.91
CA PRO A 5 -14.87 36.82 15.47
C PRO A 5 -15.44 35.66 14.67
N GLN A 6 -16.29 35.92 13.71
CA GLN A 6 -16.85 34.89 12.80
C GLN A 6 -16.09 34.78 11.47
N GLU A 7 -15.02 35.54 11.30
CA GLU A 7 -14.18 35.50 10.11
C GLU A 7 -13.07 34.44 10.25
N GLU A 8 -13.28 33.25 9.72
CA GLU A 8 -12.37 32.10 9.83
C GLU A 8 -10.97 32.40 9.29
N ALA A 9 -10.88 33.15 8.18
CA ALA A 9 -9.60 33.51 7.53
C ALA A 9 -8.63 34.24 8.45
N ASN A 10 -9.15 35.06 9.37
CA ASN A 10 -8.32 35.80 10.35
C ASN A 10 -7.65 34.87 11.38
N TYR A 11 -8.35 33.82 11.80
CA TYR A 11 -7.78 32.81 12.70
C TYR A 11 -6.73 31.96 11.96
N ILE A 12 -7.04 31.52 10.75
CA ILE A 12 -6.12 30.71 9.93
C ILE A 12 -4.82 31.46 9.69
N SER A 13 -4.90 32.74 9.29
CA SER A 13 -3.73 33.59 9.08
C SER A 13 -2.88 33.75 10.35
N LEU A 14 -3.53 33.91 11.50
CA LEU A 14 -2.83 34.04 12.77
C LEU A 14 -2.19 32.73 13.24
N ILE A 15 -2.88 31.60 13.08
CA ILE A 15 -2.34 30.26 13.35
C ILE A 15 -1.08 30.02 12.50
N PHE A 16 -1.17 30.30 11.20
CA PHE A 16 -0.04 30.17 10.29
C PHE A 16 1.16 31.04 10.70
N LEU A 17 0.91 32.30 11.10
CA LEU A 17 1.94 33.21 11.55
C LEU A 17 2.64 32.73 12.83
N TYR A 18 1.88 32.24 13.82
CA TYR A 18 2.43 31.69 15.04
C TYR A 18 3.25 30.42 14.79
N SER A 19 2.72 29.49 13.96
CA SER A 19 3.46 28.27 13.60
C SER A 19 4.75 28.58 12.84
N LYS A 20 4.74 29.57 11.93
CA LYS A 20 5.94 30.02 11.21
C LYS A 20 7.02 30.59 12.15
N ASN A 21 6.61 31.20 13.25
CA ASN A 21 7.49 31.78 14.25
C ASN A 21 7.87 30.80 15.38
N ASN A 22 7.53 29.50 15.26
CA ASN A 22 7.70 28.46 16.27
C ASN A 22 7.00 28.78 17.61
N GLU A 23 5.90 29.55 17.56
CA GLU A 23 5.08 29.91 18.73
C GLU A 23 3.88 28.94 18.85
N GLU A 24 4.16 27.62 18.96
CA GLU A 24 3.17 26.56 18.90
C GLU A 24 2.04 26.71 19.96
N ALA A 25 2.37 27.16 21.18
CA ALA A 25 1.37 27.39 22.22
C ALA A 25 0.33 28.44 21.80
N LYS A 26 0.77 29.55 21.19
CA LYS A 26 -0.14 30.62 20.71
C LYS A 26 -0.93 30.18 19.50
N ALA A 27 -0.32 29.37 18.61
CA ALA A 27 -1.02 28.77 17.50
C ALA A 27 -2.17 27.90 18.02
N PHE A 28 -1.92 27.04 18.99
CA PHE A 28 -2.92 26.17 19.59
C PHE A 28 -4.03 26.92 20.31
N GLU A 29 -3.71 27.94 21.13
CA GLU A 29 -4.72 28.82 21.74
C GLU A 29 -5.62 29.49 20.71
N THR A 30 -5.05 29.87 19.55
CA THR A 30 -5.81 30.50 18.47
C THR A 30 -6.74 29.48 17.80
N VAL A 31 -6.30 28.21 17.65
CA VAL A 31 -7.16 27.10 17.18
C VAL A 31 -8.33 26.86 18.13
N GLN A 32 -8.10 26.88 19.44
CA GLN A 32 -9.15 26.72 20.43
C GLN A 32 -10.17 27.90 20.41
N LYS A 33 -9.69 29.12 20.14
CA LYS A 33 -10.57 30.29 19.93
C LYS A 33 -11.39 30.14 18.67
N LEU A 34 -10.80 29.64 17.59
CA LEU A 34 -11.51 29.34 16.35
C LEU A 34 -12.61 28.30 16.57
N GLU A 35 -12.28 27.18 17.25
CA GLU A 35 -13.27 26.12 17.54
C GLU A 35 -14.45 26.62 18.37
N LYS A 36 -14.21 27.55 19.31
CA LYS A 36 -15.27 28.18 20.10
C LYS A 36 -16.12 29.15 19.28
N ALA A 37 -15.50 29.92 18.38
CA ALA A 37 -16.19 30.91 17.57
C ALA A 37 -16.94 30.27 16.40
N ILE A 38 -16.36 29.25 15.78
CA ILE A 38 -16.89 28.53 14.64
C ILE A 38 -16.80 27.01 14.92
N PRO A 39 -17.77 26.44 15.64
CA PRO A 39 -17.77 25.00 15.97
C PRO A 39 -17.68 24.13 14.73
N ASN A 40 -16.82 23.12 14.79
CA ASN A 40 -16.50 22.21 13.68
C ASN A 40 -15.86 22.91 12.45
N SER A 41 -15.19 24.06 12.65
CA SER A 41 -14.34 24.65 11.60
C SER A 41 -13.39 23.58 11.04
N GLU A 42 -13.49 23.31 9.74
CA GLU A 42 -12.69 22.27 9.06
C GLU A 42 -11.20 22.54 9.21
N TRP A 43 -10.77 23.80 9.18
CA TRP A 43 -9.39 24.20 9.37
C TRP A 43 -8.91 24.06 10.82
N ALA A 44 -9.75 24.32 11.81
CA ALA A 44 -9.45 24.05 13.20
C ALA A 44 -9.22 22.55 13.42
N GLN A 45 -10.07 21.70 12.82
CA GLN A 45 -9.97 20.25 12.96
C GLN A 45 -8.67 19.67 12.39
N VAL A 46 -8.07 20.29 11.35
CA VAL A 46 -6.73 19.88 10.84
C VAL A 46 -5.66 19.94 11.95
N THR A 47 -5.67 21.00 12.75
CA THR A 47 -4.68 21.18 13.84
C THR A 47 -5.08 20.37 15.07
N LEU A 48 -6.36 20.37 15.43
CA LEU A 48 -6.89 19.65 16.59
C LEU A 48 -6.72 18.14 16.45
N PHE A 49 -6.83 17.58 15.24
CA PHE A 49 -6.59 16.17 14.99
C PHE A 49 -5.25 15.70 15.56
N LYS A 50 -4.16 16.38 15.19
CA LYS A 50 -2.82 16.03 15.65
C LYS A 50 -2.71 16.15 17.18
N ASN A 51 -3.21 17.24 17.75
CA ASN A 51 -3.18 17.44 19.20
C ASN A 51 -3.93 16.35 19.96
N TYR A 52 -5.07 15.90 19.43
CA TYR A 52 -5.83 14.80 20.03
C TYR A 52 -5.11 13.45 19.90
N LEU A 53 -4.41 13.20 18.79
CA LEU A 53 -3.55 12.01 18.67
C LEU A 53 -2.40 12.05 19.67
N ASP A 54 -1.70 13.17 19.78
CA ASP A 54 -0.55 13.35 20.66
C ASP A 54 -0.96 13.23 22.15
N SER A 55 -2.18 13.66 22.50
CA SER A 55 -2.77 13.52 23.83
C SER A 55 -3.47 12.17 24.06
N ASN A 56 -3.43 11.26 23.08
CA ASN A 56 -4.08 9.95 23.10
C ASN A 56 -5.62 10.02 23.28
N ASP A 57 -6.25 11.13 22.85
CA ASP A 57 -7.70 11.31 22.82
C ASP A 57 -8.25 10.83 21.47
N ALA A 58 -8.21 9.53 21.25
CA ALA A 58 -8.63 8.92 19.99
C ALA A 58 -10.07 9.26 19.55
N PRO A 59 -11.09 9.30 20.41
CA PRO A 59 -12.43 9.67 20.02
C PRO A 59 -12.51 11.07 19.40
N LYS A 60 -11.82 12.06 19.97
CA LYS A 60 -11.79 13.41 19.42
C LYS A 60 -10.95 13.49 18.14
N ALA A 61 -9.82 12.76 18.08
CA ALA A 61 -9.01 12.67 16.87
C ALA A 61 -9.81 12.09 15.70
N ILE A 62 -10.56 11.00 15.90
CA ILE A 62 -11.41 10.38 14.88
C ILE A 62 -12.52 11.35 14.42
N LYS A 63 -13.16 12.06 15.36
CA LYS A 63 -14.16 13.06 15.00
C LYS A 63 -13.55 14.16 14.11
N ALA A 64 -12.40 14.72 14.53
CA ALA A 64 -11.70 15.75 13.77
C ALA A 64 -11.27 15.25 12.38
N MET A 65 -10.70 14.06 12.30
CA MET A 65 -10.33 13.40 11.04
C MET A 65 -11.53 13.30 10.10
N ASN A 66 -12.66 12.79 10.55
CA ASN A 66 -13.83 12.61 9.71
C ASN A 66 -14.37 13.95 9.16
N ILE A 67 -14.32 15.04 9.96
CA ILE A 67 -14.71 16.37 9.49
C ILE A 67 -13.77 16.83 8.37
N VAL A 68 -12.45 16.67 8.55
CA VAL A 68 -11.47 17.08 7.54
C VAL A 68 -11.58 16.25 6.27
N LEU A 69 -11.73 14.94 6.40
CA LEU A 69 -11.82 14.05 5.23
C LEU A 69 -13.09 14.30 4.40
N ALA A 70 -14.21 14.63 5.05
CA ALA A 70 -15.45 14.96 4.39
C ALA A 70 -15.46 16.35 3.73
N SER A 71 -14.55 17.25 4.11
CA SER A 71 -14.50 18.62 3.62
C SER A 71 -14.19 18.72 2.13
N ALA A 72 -14.92 19.56 1.41
CA ALA A 72 -14.57 19.95 0.04
C ALA A 72 -13.54 21.10 -0.02
N LYS A 73 -13.29 21.80 1.10
CA LYS A 73 -12.40 22.95 1.18
C LYS A 73 -10.96 22.58 1.50
N ILE A 74 -10.74 21.42 2.11
CA ILE A 74 -9.41 20.97 2.54
C ILE A 74 -8.73 20.23 1.39
N ASP A 75 -7.50 20.64 1.10
CA ASP A 75 -6.65 20.06 0.06
C ASP A 75 -6.39 18.56 0.29
N SER A 76 -6.37 17.79 -0.81
CA SER A 76 -6.14 16.33 -0.79
C SER A 76 -4.84 15.96 -0.08
N LYS A 77 -3.75 16.75 -0.24
CA LYS A 77 -2.47 16.49 0.43
C LYS A 77 -2.58 16.53 1.95
N ILE A 78 -3.42 17.45 2.47
CA ILE A 78 -3.67 17.53 3.92
C ILE A 78 -4.45 16.31 4.38
N LYS A 79 -5.44 15.88 3.62
CA LYS A 79 -6.22 14.67 3.90
C LYS A 79 -5.36 13.41 3.91
N HIS A 80 -4.49 13.25 2.90
CA HIS A 80 -3.52 12.14 2.83
C HIS A 80 -2.59 12.13 4.04
N ARG A 81 -2.07 13.29 4.45
CA ARG A 81 -1.24 13.40 5.65
C ARG A 81 -1.98 12.95 6.91
N ILE A 82 -3.23 13.38 7.09
CA ILE A 82 -4.07 13.01 8.25
C ILE A 82 -4.29 11.49 8.29
N VAL A 83 -4.62 10.86 7.17
CA VAL A 83 -4.78 9.40 7.12
C VAL A 83 -3.47 8.68 7.41
N ASN A 84 -2.34 9.19 6.91
CA ASN A 84 -1.03 8.61 7.21
C ASN A 84 -0.65 8.72 8.69
N GLU A 85 -0.90 9.85 9.33
CA GLU A 85 -0.70 10.02 10.78
C GLU A 85 -1.61 9.08 11.58
N PHE A 86 -2.86 8.91 11.15
CA PHE A 86 -3.80 7.99 11.78
C PHE A 86 -3.44 6.52 11.54
N LEU A 87 -2.89 6.16 10.38
CA LEU A 87 -2.34 4.83 10.10
C LEU A 87 -1.23 4.47 11.09
N ILE A 88 -0.28 5.39 11.33
CA ILE A 88 0.82 5.19 12.28
C ILE A 88 0.27 5.02 13.70
N PHE A 89 -0.77 5.76 14.06
CA PHE A 89 -1.44 5.64 15.35
C PHE A 89 -2.16 4.30 15.50
N THR A 90 -2.91 3.86 14.50
CA THR A 90 -3.66 2.59 14.53
C THR A 90 -2.77 1.36 14.50
N ASP A 91 -1.58 1.45 13.95
CA ASP A 91 -0.60 0.36 14.00
C ASP A 91 -0.21 -0.01 15.45
N LYS A 92 -0.17 1.01 16.33
CA LYS A 92 0.05 0.84 17.78
C LYS A 92 -1.25 0.63 18.57
N ASN A 93 -2.40 0.95 17.99
CA ASN A 93 -3.72 0.95 18.60
C ASN A 93 -4.73 0.23 17.71
N PRO A 94 -4.62 -1.11 17.52
CA PRO A 94 -5.39 -1.87 16.53
C PRO A 94 -6.91 -1.85 16.76
N GLN A 95 -7.38 -1.48 17.95
CA GLN A 95 -8.81 -1.30 18.24
C GLN A 95 -9.48 -0.22 17.38
N TYR A 96 -8.71 0.69 16.77
CA TYR A 96 -9.21 1.75 15.88
C TYR A 96 -9.07 1.41 14.39
N SER A 97 -8.78 0.15 14.04
CA SER A 97 -8.63 -0.27 12.63
C SER A 97 -9.91 -0.03 11.80
N ALA A 98 -11.08 -0.19 12.40
CA ALA A 98 -12.34 0.11 11.72
C ALA A 98 -12.51 1.58 11.35
N ASP A 99 -11.95 2.50 12.15
CA ASP A 99 -11.97 3.93 11.83
C ASP A 99 -10.97 4.27 10.72
N LEU A 100 -9.84 3.57 10.64
CA LEU A 100 -8.93 3.67 9.51
C LEU A 100 -9.58 3.20 8.20
N GLU A 101 -10.33 2.08 8.25
CA GLU A 101 -11.08 1.59 7.10
C GLU A 101 -12.09 2.63 6.56
N LYS A 102 -12.81 3.29 7.47
CA LYS A 102 -13.71 4.39 7.08
C LYS A 102 -12.95 5.55 6.47
N ALA A 103 -11.79 5.91 7.05
CA ALA A 103 -10.96 7.00 6.55
C ALA A 103 -10.47 6.72 5.12
N VAL A 104 -10.07 5.49 4.81
CA VAL A 104 -9.67 5.07 3.46
C VAL A 104 -10.83 5.21 2.46
N GLY A 105 -12.07 4.95 2.88
CA GLY A 105 -13.25 5.08 2.04
C GLY A 105 -13.48 6.50 1.48
N TYR A 106 -13.00 7.55 2.14
CA TYR A 106 -13.08 8.91 1.60
C TYR A 106 -12.27 9.12 0.31
N PHE A 107 -11.31 8.21 0.04
CA PHE A 107 -10.45 8.26 -1.16
C PHE A 107 -10.87 7.28 -2.26
N ASP A 108 -12.06 6.69 -2.17
CA ASP A 108 -12.51 5.70 -3.17
C ASP A 108 -12.65 6.29 -4.58
N LYS A 109 -12.83 7.60 -4.68
CA LYS A 109 -12.90 8.33 -5.96
C LYS A 109 -11.62 9.11 -6.29
N ASP A 110 -10.59 9.03 -5.45
CA ASP A 110 -9.31 9.69 -5.72
C ASP A 110 -8.54 8.87 -6.75
N THR A 111 -8.27 9.47 -7.90
CA THR A 111 -7.50 8.84 -8.99
C THR A 111 -6.04 9.23 -8.98
N ALA A 112 -5.65 10.21 -8.16
CA ALA A 112 -4.27 10.69 -8.10
C ALA A 112 -3.38 9.81 -7.21
N VAL A 113 -3.94 9.30 -6.11
CA VAL A 113 -3.22 8.43 -5.17
C VAL A 113 -4.12 7.30 -4.72
N ASP A 114 -3.67 6.08 -4.91
CA ASP A 114 -4.31 4.90 -4.34
C ASP A 114 -3.92 4.72 -2.87
N VAL A 115 -4.71 5.33 -1.99
CA VAL A 115 -4.47 5.31 -0.53
C VAL A 115 -4.46 3.89 0.02
N ALA A 116 -5.30 2.99 -0.50
CA ALA A 116 -5.32 1.59 -0.08
C ALA A 116 -4.00 0.89 -0.44
N LYS A 117 -3.48 1.08 -1.67
CA LYS A 117 -2.18 0.54 -2.08
C LYS A 117 -1.06 1.03 -1.17
N GLU A 118 -1.00 2.33 -0.86
CA GLU A 118 0.05 2.89 -0.01
C GLU A 118 -0.01 2.36 1.44
N ILE A 119 -1.19 2.17 1.99
CA ILE A 119 -1.37 1.51 3.30
C ILE A 119 -0.94 0.04 3.23
N GLY A 120 -1.29 -0.66 2.15
CA GLY A 120 -0.81 -2.02 1.89
C GLY A 120 0.72 -2.10 1.88
N LYS A 121 1.41 -1.18 1.20
CA LYS A 121 2.88 -1.08 1.20
C LYS A 121 3.45 -0.83 2.60
N PHE A 122 2.80 0.00 3.41
CA PHE A 122 3.21 0.23 4.80
C PHE A 122 3.20 -1.07 5.62
N PHE A 123 2.12 -1.85 5.55
CA PHE A 123 2.03 -3.13 6.25
C PHE A 123 2.93 -4.21 5.66
N HIS A 124 3.13 -4.19 4.34
CA HIS A 124 4.06 -5.07 3.65
C HIS A 124 5.51 -4.88 4.15
N ALA A 125 5.97 -3.63 4.23
CA ALA A 125 7.30 -3.30 4.75
C ALA A 125 7.49 -3.78 6.21
N LYS A 126 6.42 -3.88 6.98
CA LYS A 126 6.39 -4.42 8.35
C LYS A 126 6.18 -5.94 8.41
N LYS A 127 6.06 -6.60 7.27
CA LYS A 127 5.76 -8.04 7.17
C LYS A 127 4.42 -8.43 7.84
N GLN A 128 3.50 -7.49 7.94
CA GLN A 128 2.13 -7.72 8.43
C GLN A 128 1.26 -8.13 7.23
N TRP A 129 1.49 -9.36 6.74
CA TRP A 129 0.97 -9.83 5.45
C TRP A 129 -0.54 -9.81 5.35
N ASP A 130 -1.28 -10.22 6.41
CA ASP A 130 -2.75 -10.23 6.41
C ASP A 130 -3.31 -8.83 6.16
N LYS A 131 -2.74 -7.80 6.82
CA LYS A 131 -3.15 -6.42 6.62
C LYS A 131 -2.74 -5.92 5.23
N ALA A 132 -1.53 -6.25 4.77
CA ALA A 132 -1.08 -5.88 3.43
C ALA A 132 -2.00 -6.45 2.36
N ILE A 133 -2.34 -7.75 2.44
CA ILE A 133 -3.27 -8.44 1.54
C ILE A 133 -4.63 -7.73 1.54
N HIS A 134 -5.20 -7.48 2.72
CA HIS A 134 -6.48 -6.80 2.86
C HIS A 134 -6.53 -5.46 2.11
N TYR A 135 -5.51 -4.62 2.28
CA TYR A 135 -5.46 -3.32 1.62
C TYR A 135 -5.14 -3.42 0.12
N TYR A 136 -4.33 -4.39 -0.30
CA TYR A 136 -4.10 -4.63 -1.74
C TYR A 136 -5.37 -5.15 -2.42
N GLU A 137 -6.14 -6.05 -1.78
CA GLU A 137 -7.43 -6.51 -2.32
C GLU A 137 -8.43 -5.35 -2.46
N LYS A 138 -8.45 -4.43 -1.51
CA LYS A 138 -9.26 -3.21 -1.59
C LYS A 138 -8.79 -2.31 -2.75
N SER A 139 -7.48 -2.21 -2.99
CA SER A 139 -6.91 -1.45 -4.09
C SER A 139 -7.28 -2.06 -5.46
N VAL A 140 -7.06 -3.37 -5.66
CA VAL A 140 -7.34 -4.03 -6.95
C VAL A 140 -8.82 -4.13 -7.29
N SER A 141 -9.72 -3.95 -6.31
CA SER A 141 -11.16 -3.89 -6.54
C SER A 141 -11.61 -2.59 -7.21
N LYS A 142 -10.73 -1.58 -7.30
CA LYS A 142 -10.96 -0.31 -7.96
C LYS A 142 -10.38 -0.34 -9.37
N GLU A 143 -10.98 0.39 -10.30
CA GLU A 143 -10.37 0.68 -11.59
C GLU A 143 -9.20 1.66 -11.37
N SER A 144 -8.01 1.14 -11.08
CA SER A 144 -6.82 1.96 -10.82
C SER A 144 -5.83 1.89 -11.98
N VAL A 145 -5.01 2.93 -12.11
CA VAL A 145 -3.98 3.04 -13.17
C VAL A 145 -2.87 2.00 -12.99
N ASP A 146 -2.59 1.55 -11.76
CA ASP A 146 -1.47 0.67 -11.42
C ASP A 146 -1.89 -0.76 -11.05
N VAL A 147 -2.84 -1.31 -11.79
CA VAL A 147 -3.39 -2.66 -11.53
C VAL A 147 -2.31 -3.73 -11.51
N VAL A 148 -1.32 -3.67 -12.41
CA VAL A 148 -0.24 -4.67 -12.50
C VAL A 148 0.63 -4.64 -11.25
N GLU A 149 1.11 -3.46 -10.83
CA GLU A 149 1.95 -3.31 -9.64
C GLU A 149 1.25 -3.82 -8.38
N THR A 150 0.00 -3.41 -8.18
CA THR A 150 -0.76 -3.82 -6.98
C THR A 150 -1.00 -5.33 -6.94
N ASN A 151 -1.32 -5.95 -8.08
CA ASN A 151 -1.46 -7.40 -8.15
C ASN A 151 -0.14 -8.14 -7.89
N LEU A 152 1.00 -7.61 -8.35
CA LEU A 152 2.31 -8.20 -8.03
C LEU A 152 2.61 -8.14 -6.52
N LEU A 153 2.33 -7.01 -5.87
CA LEU A 153 2.47 -6.86 -4.42
C LEU A 153 1.54 -7.82 -3.65
N LEU A 154 0.32 -8.01 -4.15
CA LEU A 154 -0.65 -8.94 -3.58
C LEU A 154 -0.17 -10.39 -3.72
N LEU A 155 0.30 -10.81 -4.90
CA LEU A 155 0.87 -12.14 -5.13
C LEU A 155 2.09 -12.38 -4.26
N GLN A 156 2.96 -11.38 -4.10
CA GLN A 156 4.12 -11.45 -3.22
C GLN A 156 3.68 -11.68 -1.77
N ALA A 157 2.72 -10.91 -1.26
CA ALA A 157 2.23 -11.05 0.11
C ALA A 157 1.61 -12.43 0.38
N HIS A 158 0.82 -12.97 -0.57
CA HIS A 158 0.31 -14.35 -0.49
C HIS A 158 1.43 -15.40 -0.52
N THR A 159 2.48 -15.15 -1.33
CA THR A 159 3.65 -16.05 -1.41
C THR A 159 4.40 -16.11 -0.09
N GLU A 160 4.60 -14.97 0.58
CA GLU A 160 5.23 -14.90 1.89
C GLU A 160 4.43 -15.65 2.97
N GLN A 161 3.10 -15.68 2.84
CA GLN A 161 2.22 -16.48 3.68
C GLN A 161 2.10 -17.96 3.23
N LYS A 162 2.82 -18.37 2.21
CA LYS A 162 2.79 -19.73 1.63
C LYS A 162 1.39 -20.17 1.16
N GLN A 163 0.56 -19.21 0.75
CA GLN A 163 -0.78 -19.46 0.22
C GLN A 163 -0.71 -19.76 -1.30
N PHE A 164 0.04 -20.81 -1.65
CA PHE A 164 0.42 -21.09 -3.04
C PHE A 164 -0.76 -21.45 -3.96
N ASP A 165 -1.81 -22.04 -3.42
CA ASP A 165 -3.06 -22.29 -4.13
C ASP A 165 -3.75 -20.99 -4.56
N ILE A 166 -3.77 -19.98 -3.68
CA ILE A 166 -4.30 -18.63 -3.96
C ILE A 166 -3.43 -17.93 -4.99
N VAL A 167 -2.08 -17.98 -4.83
CA VAL A 167 -1.14 -17.40 -5.78
C VAL A 167 -1.34 -17.98 -7.18
N ALA A 168 -1.40 -19.31 -7.33
CA ALA A 168 -1.60 -19.96 -8.61
C ALA A 168 -2.93 -19.53 -9.27
N LYS A 169 -4.03 -19.54 -8.51
CA LYS A 169 -5.35 -19.17 -9.02
C LYS A 169 -5.42 -17.71 -9.47
N LYS A 170 -4.95 -16.78 -8.62
CA LYS A 170 -4.96 -15.34 -8.94
C LYS A 170 -4.05 -15.03 -10.13
N ALA A 171 -2.82 -15.58 -10.14
CA ALA A 171 -1.85 -15.30 -11.21
C ALA A 171 -2.27 -15.86 -12.56
N LEU A 172 -2.96 -17.01 -12.62
CA LEU A 172 -3.54 -17.53 -13.87
C LEU A 172 -4.54 -16.55 -14.49
N VAL A 173 -5.45 -15.99 -13.70
CA VAL A 173 -6.40 -14.98 -14.19
C VAL A 173 -5.67 -13.73 -14.70
N LEU A 174 -4.58 -13.35 -14.04
CA LEU A 174 -3.77 -12.20 -14.46
C LEU A 174 -2.98 -12.46 -15.75
N ILE A 175 -2.56 -13.70 -16.02
CA ILE A 175 -1.96 -14.08 -17.30
C ILE A 175 -2.96 -13.91 -18.45
N GLU A 176 -4.23 -14.28 -18.25
CA GLU A 176 -5.26 -14.08 -19.27
C GLU A 176 -5.48 -12.59 -19.61
N THR A 177 -5.41 -11.73 -18.59
CA THR A 177 -5.61 -10.28 -18.74
C THR A 177 -4.36 -9.55 -19.25
N PHE A 178 -3.18 -10.00 -18.81
CA PHE A 178 -1.88 -9.39 -19.09
C PHE A 178 -0.87 -10.43 -19.61
N PRO A 179 -1.09 -11.00 -20.81
CA PRO A 179 -0.34 -12.17 -21.31
C PRO A 179 1.15 -11.91 -21.57
N THR A 180 1.57 -10.65 -21.64
CA THR A 180 2.98 -10.30 -21.89
C THR A 180 3.73 -9.91 -20.60
N GLN A 181 3.10 -10.06 -19.42
CA GLN A 181 3.72 -9.74 -18.14
C GLN A 181 4.39 -10.99 -17.54
N PRO A 182 5.71 -11.16 -17.67
CA PRO A 182 6.40 -12.36 -17.25
C PRO A 182 6.29 -12.66 -15.74
N GLN A 183 6.15 -11.63 -14.92
CA GLN A 183 6.05 -11.81 -13.48
C GLN A 183 4.87 -12.69 -13.05
N PHE A 184 3.74 -12.65 -13.78
CA PHE A 184 2.60 -13.49 -13.46
C PHE A 184 2.87 -14.96 -13.75
N TYR A 185 3.58 -15.27 -14.84
CA TYR A 185 4.07 -16.62 -15.11
C TYR A 185 5.05 -17.10 -14.05
N TYR A 186 5.96 -16.22 -13.62
CA TYR A 186 6.90 -16.52 -12.54
C TYR A 186 6.17 -16.93 -11.25
N TYR A 187 5.21 -16.10 -10.77
CA TYR A 187 4.46 -16.42 -9.56
C TYR A 187 3.63 -17.69 -9.69
N THR A 188 3.03 -17.92 -10.86
CA THR A 188 2.28 -19.15 -11.12
C THR A 188 3.18 -20.37 -11.11
N GLY A 189 4.34 -20.28 -11.75
CA GLY A 189 5.32 -21.37 -11.79
C GLY A 189 5.90 -21.67 -10.41
N LEU A 190 6.27 -20.64 -9.65
CA LEU A 190 6.71 -20.77 -8.26
C LEU A 190 5.64 -21.47 -7.41
N ALA A 191 4.39 -21.01 -7.50
CA ALA A 191 3.30 -21.60 -6.73
C ALA A 191 3.08 -23.08 -7.10
N TYR A 192 3.10 -23.44 -8.38
CA TYR A 192 2.97 -24.83 -8.82
C TYR A 192 4.16 -25.69 -8.40
N ASN A 193 5.38 -25.18 -8.36
CA ASN A 193 6.53 -25.89 -7.79
C ASN A 193 6.29 -26.23 -6.32
N GLN A 194 5.85 -25.25 -5.52
CA GLN A 194 5.55 -25.45 -4.10
C GLN A 194 4.39 -26.44 -3.87
N LEU A 195 3.42 -26.48 -4.79
CA LEU A 195 2.33 -27.44 -4.80
C LEU A 195 2.71 -28.80 -5.44
N GLN A 196 3.98 -29.00 -5.78
CA GLN A 196 4.52 -30.21 -6.45
C GLN A 196 3.83 -30.53 -7.79
N GLN A 197 3.26 -29.54 -8.45
CA GLN A 197 2.65 -29.66 -9.78
C GLN A 197 3.69 -29.29 -10.86
N PHE A 198 4.83 -29.97 -10.83
CA PHE A 198 6.04 -29.63 -11.58
C PHE A 198 5.86 -29.52 -13.09
N LYS A 199 4.96 -30.33 -13.70
CA LYS A 199 4.66 -30.22 -15.12
C LYS A 199 4.01 -28.88 -15.46
N LYS A 200 3.02 -28.45 -14.67
CA LYS A 200 2.36 -27.15 -14.87
C LYS A 200 3.33 -25.99 -14.62
N ALA A 201 4.16 -26.12 -13.57
CA ALA A 201 5.19 -25.13 -13.27
C ALA A 201 6.12 -24.94 -14.47
N LYS A 202 6.68 -26.04 -14.98
CA LYS A 202 7.58 -26.03 -16.14
C LYS A 202 6.92 -25.36 -17.35
N ASP A 203 5.71 -25.81 -17.74
CA ASP A 203 5.03 -25.32 -18.94
C ASP A 203 4.82 -23.80 -18.88
N LEU A 204 4.35 -23.27 -17.74
CA LEU A 204 4.13 -21.83 -17.56
C LEU A 204 5.42 -21.01 -17.45
N LEU A 205 6.44 -21.55 -16.79
CA LEU A 205 7.73 -20.87 -16.69
C LEU A 205 8.42 -20.79 -18.06
N GLU A 206 8.37 -21.83 -18.89
CA GLU A 206 8.90 -21.79 -20.24
C GLU A 206 8.19 -20.73 -21.07
N MET A 207 6.84 -20.69 -21.04
CA MET A 207 6.06 -19.65 -21.72
C MET A 207 6.41 -18.23 -21.24
N GLY A 208 6.53 -18.04 -19.95
CA GLY A 208 6.81 -16.72 -19.37
C GLY A 208 8.22 -16.22 -19.62
N MET A 209 9.20 -17.13 -19.78
CA MET A 209 10.58 -16.80 -20.07
C MET A 209 10.73 -16.03 -21.40
N ASP A 210 9.90 -16.32 -22.38
CA ASP A 210 9.93 -15.66 -23.69
C ASP A 210 9.57 -14.16 -23.62
N TYR A 211 8.91 -13.73 -22.54
CA TYR A 211 8.56 -12.33 -22.30
C TYR A 211 9.56 -11.59 -21.40
N VAL A 212 10.62 -12.24 -20.91
CA VAL A 212 11.63 -11.60 -20.07
C VAL A 212 12.58 -10.80 -20.95
N VAL A 213 12.50 -9.46 -20.87
CA VAL A 213 13.35 -8.56 -21.64
C VAL A 213 14.15 -7.67 -20.66
N GLU A 214 15.47 -7.65 -20.80
CA GLU A 214 16.40 -6.77 -20.07
C GLU A 214 16.25 -6.77 -18.53
N ASN A 215 15.69 -7.85 -17.96
CA ASN A 215 15.52 -8.00 -16.52
C ASN A 215 16.28 -9.22 -16.01
N LYS A 216 17.58 -9.03 -15.78
CA LYS A 216 18.48 -10.11 -15.29
C LYS A 216 18.01 -10.74 -13.98
N GLU A 217 17.41 -9.98 -13.08
CA GLU A 217 16.93 -10.52 -11.81
C GLU A 217 15.76 -11.48 -12.01
N LEU A 218 14.80 -11.08 -12.84
CA LEU A 218 13.68 -11.94 -13.17
C LEU A 218 14.15 -13.18 -13.94
N GLU A 219 15.09 -13.04 -14.88
CA GLU A 219 15.70 -14.16 -15.61
C GLU A 219 16.37 -15.17 -14.68
N ILE A 220 17.12 -14.70 -13.68
CA ILE A 220 17.70 -15.55 -12.65
C ILE A 220 16.59 -16.33 -11.93
N ASN A 221 15.54 -15.63 -11.49
CA ASN A 221 14.45 -16.24 -10.75
C ASN A 221 13.70 -17.30 -11.59
N PHE A 222 13.46 -17.04 -12.88
CA PHE A 222 12.89 -18.02 -13.79
C PHE A 222 13.77 -19.25 -13.93
N ASN A 223 15.09 -19.09 -14.12
CA ASN A 223 16.01 -20.20 -14.22
C ASN A 223 16.04 -21.05 -12.94
N ILE A 224 15.97 -20.41 -11.77
CA ILE A 224 15.89 -21.14 -10.49
C ILE A 224 14.59 -21.97 -10.47
N GLN A 225 13.45 -21.37 -10.79
CA GLN A 225 12.15 -22.07 -10.75
C GLN A 225 12.04 -23.17 -11.80
N LEU A 226 12.63 -22.99 -12.99
CA LEU A 226 12.74 -24.06 -14.01
C LEU A 226 13.63 -25.20 -13.52
N GLY A 227 14.74 -24.90 -12.87
CA GLY A 227 15.58 -25.91 -12.24
C GLY A 227 14.82 -26.75 -11.21
N GLU A 228 14.03 -26.13 -10.36
CA GLU A 228 13.16 -26.82 -9.41
C GLU A 228 12.08 -27.68 -10.09
N ALA A 229 11.41 -27.14 -11.11
CA ALA A 229 10.41 -27.89 -11.86
C ALA A 229 11.02 -29.15 -12.51
N TYR A 230 12.17 -29.02 -13.17
CA TYR A 230 12.84 -30.17 -13.80
C TYR A 230 13.40 -31.16 -12.77
N ASN A 231 13.84 -30.69 -11.59
CA ASN A 231 14.21 -31.55 -10.49
C ASN A 231 13.04 -32.43 -10.03
N GLY A 232 11.87 -31.82 -9.85
CA GLY A 232 10.65 -32.52 -9.48
C GLY A 232 10.12 -33.49 -10.56
N LEU A 233 10.47 -33.26 -11.83
CA LEU A 233 10.17 -34.15 -12.97
C LEU A 233 11.21 -35.27 -13.15
N GLY A 234 12.32 -35.24 -12.41
CA GLY A 234 13.42 -36.23 -12.54
C GLY A 234 14.34 -35.98 -13.75
N ASP A 235 14.23 -34.85 -14.44
CA ASP A 235 15.13 -34.46 -15.53
C ASP A 235 16.35 -33.70 -14.97
N PHE A 236 17.26 -34.46 -14.37
CA PHE A 236 18.45 -33.90 -13.72
C PHE A 236 19.38 -33.17 -14.68
N LYS A 237 19.40 -33.54 -15.96
CA LYS A 237 20.21 -32.86 -16.98
C LYS A 237 19.73 -31.43 -17.19
N LYS A 238 18.43 -31.24 -17.34
CA LYS A 238 17.83 -29.91 -17.51
C LYS A 238 17.86 -29.12 -16.19
N LYS A 239 17.64 -29.77 -15.06
CA LYS A 239 17.83 -29.15 -13.73
C LYS A 239 19.21 -28.49 -13.62
N ASP A 240 20.28 -29.24 -13.91
CA ASP A 240 21.66 -28.74 -13.80
C ASP A 240 21.93 -27.62 -14.81
N LEU A 241 21.35 -27.68 -16.01
CA LEU A 241 21.44 -26.63 -17.01
C LEU A 241 20.85 -25.30 -16.50
N PHE A 242 19.63 -25.32 -15.95
CA PHE A 242 18.94 -24.12 -15.52
C PHE A 242 19.60 -23.52 -14.25
N PHE A 243 19.99 -24.33 -13.29
CA PHE A 243 20.76 -23.83 -12.14
C PHE A 243 22.12 -23.25 -12.54
N SER A 244 22.81 -23.84 -13.53
CA SER A 244 24.06 -23.28 -14.06
C SER A 244 23.85 -21.92 -14.72
N LYS A 245 22.78 -21.74 -15.51
CA LYS A 245 22.41 -20.44 -16.09
C LYS A 245 22.14 -19.39 -15.01
N ALA A 246 21.36 -19.72 -13.99
CA ALA A 246 21.09 -18.82 -12.87
C ALA A 246 22.38 -18.38 -12.17
N ASN A 247 23.29 -19.35 -11.90
CA ASN A 247 24.58 -19.08 -11.25
C ASN A 247 25.49 -18.21 -12.12
N GLN A 248 25.50 -18.39 -13.43
CA GLN A 248 26.26 -17.55 -14.36
C GLN A 248 25.77 -16.10 -14.29
N LEU A 249 24.43 -15.88 -14.44
CA LEU A 249 23.85 -14.55 -14.37
C LEU A 249 24.08 -13.86 -13.03
N LEU A 250 24.07 -14.61 -11.91
CA LEU A 250 24.41 -14.08 -10.59
C LEU A 250 25.88 -13.60 -10.49
N LYS A 251 26.82 -14.27 -11.17
CA LYS A 251 28.22 -13.84 -11.22
C LYS A 251 28.42 -12.57 -12.07
N GLU A 252 27.66 -12.43 -13.13
CA GLU A 252 27.69 -11.24 -14.01
C GLU A 252 27.05 -9.98 -13.37
N LYS A 253 26.27 -10.14 -12.28
CA LYS A 253 25.64 -9.05 -11.54
C LYS A 253 26.58 -8.40 -10.49
N LYS A 254 27.71 -9.07 -10.15
CA LYS A 254 28.74 -8.58 -9.23
C LYS A 254 29.78 -7.77 -9.97
#